data_9f593db27ddc8b631255f7a5a3b007db
#
_entry.id   9f593db27ddc8b631255f7a5a3b007db
#
_cell.length_a   1.000
_cell.length_b   1.000
_cell.length_c   1.000
_cell.angle_alpha   90.00
_cell.angle_beta   90.00
_cell.angle_gamma   90.00
#
_symmetry.space_group_name_H-M   'P 1'
#
loop_
_entity.id
_entity.type
_entity.pdbx_description
1 polymer ?
#
loop_
_entity_poly.entity_id
_entity_poly.type
_entity_poly.pdbx_seq_one_letter_code
_entity_poly.pdbx_strand_id
1 'polypeptide(L)'
;KVANGKDAFTLTATVEDKNGNPVPGSLVTFNLPRGVKPLTGDNVWVKANDEGKAELQVVSVTAGTYEITASAGNSQPSNTQTITFVADKATATVSGIEVIGNYALADGKAKQTYKVTVTDANNNLVKDSDVTLTASPASLNLEPNGTATTNEQGQAIFTATTTVAATYKLTAQVSQTNGQVSTKTAES
;
A
#
# COMPACT_ATOMS: atom_id res chain seq x y z
N LYS A 1 -8.89 -3.69 3.03
CA LYS A 1 -8.17 -4.09 4.23
C LYS A 1 -6.72 -3.62 4.16
N VAL A 2 -6.04 -3.50 5.30
CA VAL A 2 -4.66 -3.06 5.39
C VAL A 2 -3.70 -4.26 5.24
N ALA A 3 -2.64 -4.09 4.45
CA ALA A 3 -1.61 -5.11 4.22
C ALA A 3 -0.61 -5.19 5.40
N ASN A 4 -1.11 -5.49 6.60
CA ASN A 4 -0.32 -5.54 7.84
C ASN A 4 -0.21 -6.96 8.45
N GLY A 5 -0.76 -7.97 7.76
CA GLY A 5 -0.77 -9.36 8.22
C GLY A 5 -1.75 -9.67 9.35
N LYS A 6 -2.62 -8.71 9.70
CA LYS A 6 -3.60 -8.83 10.82
C LYS A 6 -5.01 -8.46 10.39
N ASP A 7 -5.17 -7.43 9.56
CA ASP A 7 -6.48 -6.97 9.06
C ASP A 7 -7.00 -7.94 8.01
N ALA A 8 -8.00 -8.75 8.38
CA ALA A 8 -8.44 -9.89 7.58
C ALA A 8 -9.69 -9.60 6.75
N PHE A 9 -9.76 -10.20 5.57
CA PHE A 9 -11.01 -10.47 4.85
C PHE A 9 -11.58 -11.80 5.31
N THR A 10 -12.90 -11.88 5.46
CA THR A 10 -13.61 -13.16 5.57
C THR A 10 -14.11 -13.55 4.18
N LEU A 11 -13.60 -14.65 3.66
CA LEU A 11 -14.06 -15.27 2.44
C LEU A 11 -15.17 -16.27 2.81
N THR A 12 -16.32 -16.19 2.15
CA THR A 12 -17.45 -17.12 2.34
C THR A 12 -17.76 -17.81 1.02
N ALA A 13 -17.67 -19.13 1.00
CA ALA A 13 -18.13 -19.97 -0.12
C ALA A 13 -19.40 -20.70 0.29
N THR A 14 -20.41 -20.68 -0.57
CA THR A 14 -21.67 -21.42 -0.37
C THR A 14 -21.68 -22.64 -1.30
N VAL A 15 -21.97 -23.81 -0.73
CA VAL A 15 -22.09 -25.07 -1.46
C VAL A 15 -23.55 -25.49 -1.50
N GLU A 16 -24.08 -25.60 -2.71
CA GLU A 16 -25.46 -26.01 -2.99
C GLU A 16 -25.50 -27.17 -3.99
N ASP A 17 -26.53 -27.98 -3.89
CA ASP A 17 -26.84 -28.96 -4.92
C ASP A 17 -27.48 -28.28 -6.16
N LYS A 18 -27.77 -29.08 -7.21
CA LYS A 18 -28.40 -28.60 -8.45
C LYS A 18 -29.81 -27.98 -8.25
N ASN A 19 -30.43 -28.21 -7.09
CA ASN A 19 -31.76 -27.70 -6.76
C ASN A 19 -31.69 -26.48 -5.83
N GLY A 20 -30.49 -26.00 -5.47
CA GLY A 20 -30.27 -24.89 -4.57
C GLY A 20 -30.34 -25.27 -3.08
N ASN A 21 -30.28 -26.54 -2.73
CA ASN A 21 -30.24 -26.97 -1.34
C ASN A 21 -28.81 -26.90 -0.81
N PRO A 22 -28.61 -26.40 0.43
CA PRO A 22 -27.28 -26.41 1.07
C PRO A 22 -26.72 -27.84 1.17
N VAL A 23 -25.41 -27.99 0.99
CA VAL A 23 -24.69 -29.26 1.16
C VAL A 23 -23.74 -29.18 2.33
N PRO A 24 -24.22 -29.50 3.56
CA PRO A 24 -23.39 -29.47 4.77
C PRO A 24 -22.22 -30.45 4.71
N GLY A 25 -21.13 -30.13 5.40
CA GLY A 25 -19.96 -30.99 5.51
C GLY A 25 -19.11 -31.10 4.25
N SER A 26 -19.49 -30.44 3.15
CA SER A 26 -18.67 -30.35 1.93
C SER A 26 -17.31 -29.72 2.23
N LEU A 27 -16.25 -30.34 1.73
CA LEU A 27 -14.91 -29.79 1.84
C LEU A 27 -14.70 -28.75 0.75
N VAL A 28 -14.53 -27.48 1.15
CA VAL A 28 -14.27 -26.36 0.25
C VAL A 28 -12.79 -25.98 0.32
N THR A 29 -12.14 -25.89 -0.84
CA THR A 29 -10.76 -25.40 -0.96
C THR A 29 -10.78 -24.00 -1.55
N PHE A 30 -10.16 -23.04 -0.86
CA PHE A 30 -9.95 -21.68 -1.35
C PHE A 30 -8.63 -21.60 -2.12
N ASN A 31 -8.69 -21.13 -3.36
CA ASN A 31 -7.51 -20.91 -4.19
C ASN A 31 -6.97 -19.51 -3.91
N LEU A 32 -5.94 -19.44 -3.06
CA LEU A 32 -5.31 -18.19 -2.65
C LEU A 32 -4.09 -17.88 -3.54
N PRO A 33 -3.98 -16.68 -4.13
CA PRO A 33 -2.81 -16.28 -4.90
C PRO A 33 -1.62 -16.01 -3.97
N ARG A 34 -0.43 -15.97 -4.55
CA ARG A 34 0.79 -15.61 -3.82
C ARG A 34 0.64 -14.24 -3.13
N GLY A 35 1.02 -14.17 -1.86
CA GLY A 35 0.90 -12.96 -1.02
C GLY A 35 -0.33 -12.93 -0.13
N VAL A 36 -1.33 -13.77 -0.39
CA VAL A 36 -2.50 -13.96 0.48
C VAL A 36 -2.39 -15.29 1.20
N LYS A 37 -2.62 -15.29 2.51
CA LYS A 37 -2.58 -16.50 3.33
C LYS A 37 -3.71 -16.51 4.36
N PRO A 38 -4.07 -17.68 4.92
CA PRO A 38 -4.98 -17.77 6.05
C PRO A 38 -4.48 -16.93 7.24
N LEU A 39 -5.40 -16.32 7.99
CA LEU A 39 -5.07 -15.56 9.21
C LEU A 39 -4.43 -16.47 10.26
N THR A 40 -4.89 -17.71 10.37
CA THR A 40 -4.39 -18.70 11.32
C THR A 40 -4.06 -20.01 10.60
N GLY A 41 -2.89 -20.57 10.90
CA GLY A 41 -2.41 -21.81 10.26
C GLY A 41 -2.15 -21.65 8.76
N ASP A 42 -2.09 -22.80 8.07
CA ASP A 42 -1.78 -22.86 6.62
C ASP A 42 -2.90 -23.54 5.81
N ASN A 43 -4.00 -23.94 6.47
CA ASN A 43 -5.08 -24.64 5.82
C ASN A 43 -5.92 -23.69 4.94
N VAL A 44 -6.02 -24.01 3.66
CA VAL A 44 -6.85 -23.31 2.68
C VAL A 44 -8.19 -24.02 2.40
N TRP A 45 -8.51 -25.05 3.17
CA TRP A 45 -9.77 -25.81 3.07
C TRP A 45 -10.59 -25.73 4.35
N VAL A 46 -11.90 -25.66 4.20
CA VAL A 46 -12.87 -25.55 5.30
C VAL A 46 -14.06 -26.44 4.98
N LYS A 47 -14.61 -27.12 5.99
CA LYS A 47 -15.89 -27.85 5.85
C LYS A 47 -17.05 -26.86 5.90
N ALA A 48 -17.99 -27.00 4.99
CA ALA A 48 -19.24 -26.24 5.00
C ALA A 48 -20.07 -26.60 6.24
N ASN A 49 -20.65 -25.59 6.87
CA ASN A 49 -21.55 -25.73 8.01
C ASN A 49 -22.94 -26.27 7.58
N ASP A 50 -23.89 -26.31 8.50
CA ASP A 50 -25.27 -26.81 8.24
C ASP A 50 -26.03 -25.98 7.21
N GLU A 51 -25.61 -24.72 7.00
CA GLU A 51 -26.15 -23.82 5.96
C GLU A 51 -25.39 -23.96 4.61
N GLY A 52 -24.48 -24.91 4.48
CA GLY A 52 -23.66 -25.09 3.28
C GLY A 52 -22.55 -24.03 3.13
N LYS A 53 -22.24 -23.23 4.16
CA LYS A 53 -21.25 -22.16 4.11
C LYS A 53 -19.91 -22.58 4.68
N ALA A 54 -18.82 -22.28 3.96
CA ALA A 54 -17.44 -22.42 4.40
C ALA A 54 -16.80 -21.03 4.46
N GLU A 55 -16.21 -20.66 5.61
CA GLU A 55 -15.61 -19.35 5.84
C GLU A 55 -14.12 -19.47 6.14
N LEU A 56 -13.29 -18.65 5.48
CA LEU A 56 -11.87 -18.56 5.68
C LEU A 56 -11.45 -17.09 5.85
N GLN A 57 -10.77 -16.78 6.93
CA GLN A 57 -10.15 -15.47 7.11
C GLN A 57 -8.76 -15.44 6.47
N VAL A 58 -8.50 -14.40 5.66
CA VAL A 58 -7.24 -14.25 4.93
C VAL A 58 -6.63 -12.86 5.14
N VAL A 59 -5.31 -12.81 5.15
CA VAL A 59 -4.50 -11.59 5.33
C VAL A 59 -3.41 -11.51 4.28
N SER A 60 -2.83 -10.31 4.14
CA SER A 60 -1.62 -10.06 3.34
C SER A 60 -0.70 -9.07 4.07
N VAL A 61 0.59 -9.13 3.80
CA VAL A 61 1.58 -8.08 4.13
C VAL A 61 1.97 -7.30 2.89
N THR A 62 1.48 -7.70 1.72
CA THR A 62 1.74 -7.02 0.44
C THR A 62 0.47 -6.34 -0.04
N ALA A 63 0.54 -5.04 -0.28
CA ALA A 63 -0.55 -4.28 -0.87
C ALA A 63 -0.76 -4.72 -2.33
N GLY A 64 -2.01 -4.85 -2.73
CA GLY A 64 -2.36 -5.29 -4.07
C GLY A 64 -3.80 -5.76 -4.18
N THR A 65 -4.21 -6.02 -5.40
CA THR A 65 -5.52 -6.59 -5.72
C THR A 65 -5.35 -8.06 -6.09
N TYR A 66 -6.14 -8.92 -5.47
CA TYR A 66 -6.01 -10.37 -5.54
C TYR A 66 -7.32 -11.01 -5.97
N GLU A 67 -7.20 -11.95 -6.87
CA GLU A 67 -8.34 -12.76 -7.36
C GLU A 67 -8.40 -14.08 -6.60
N ILE A 68 -9.57 -14.37 -6.04
CA ILE A 68 -9.84 -15.55 -5.23
C ILE A 68 -10.93 -16.39 -5.88
N THR A 69 -10.76 -17.69 -5.90
CA THR A 69 -11.80 -18.68 -6.25
C THR A 69 -11.89 -19.74 -5.16
N ALA A 70 -12.98 -20.50 -5.14
CA ALA A 70 -13.14 -21.65 -4.27
C ALA A 70 -13.74 -22.83 -5.04
N SER A 71 -13.47 -24.06 -4.60
CA SER A 71 -14.04 -25.28 -5.17
C SER A 71 -14.44 -26.26 -4.08
N ALA A 72 -15.54 -26.99 -4.28
CA ALA A 72 -15.99 -28.05 -3.40
C ALA A 72 -15.68 -29.41 -4.04
N GLY A 73 -14.77 -30.19 -3.43
CA GLY A 73 -14.30 -31.46 -3.98
C GLY A 73 -13.77 -31.30 -5.41
N ASN A 74 -14.33 -32.06 -6.35
CA ASN A 74 -13.97 -32.03 -7.77
C ASN A 74 -14.86 -31.10 -8.62
N SER A 75 -15.64 -30.19 -7.98
CA SER A 75 -16.48 -29.25 -8.72
C SER A 75 -15.62 -28.22 -9.47
N GLN A 76 -16.24 -27.58 -10.48
CA GLN A 76 -15.63 -26.41 -11.12
C GLN A 76 -15.41 -25.31 -10.07
N PRO A 77 -14.33 -24.52 -10.19
CA PRO A 77 -14.12 -23.36 -9.33
C PRO A 77 -15.30 -22.36 -9.41
N SER A 78 -15.53 -21.66 -8.30
CA SER A 78 -16.48 -20.53 -8.25
C SER A 78 -16.09 -19.43 -9.23
N ASN A 79 -16.99 -18.48 -9.43
CA ASN A 79 -16.64 -17.21 -10.05
C ASN A 79 -15.53 -16.52 -9.23
N THR A 80 -14.67 -15.80 -9.91
CA THR A 80 -13.59 -15.04 -9.30
C THR A 80 -14.16 -13.89 -8.47
N GLN A 81 -13.65 -13.76 -7.24
CA GLN A 81 -13.90 -12.62 -6.37
C GLN A 81 -12.59 -11.84 -6.20
N THR A 82 -12.69 -10.52 -6.14
CA THR A 82 -11.54 -9.64 -6.03
C THR A 82 -11.49 -9.03 -4.63
N ILE A 83 -10.33 -9.10 -3.97
CA ILE A 83 -10.06 -8.41 -2.71
C ILE A 83 -8.85 -7.50 -2.86
N THR A 84 -8.86 -6.35 -2.17
CA THR A 84 -7.76 -5.39 -2.23
C THR A 84 -7.21 -5.11 -0.84
N PHE A 85 -5.90 -5.32 -0.69
CA PHE A 85 -5.13 -4.87 0.47
C PHE A 85 -4.37 -3.60 0.11
N VAL A 86 -4.42 -2.60 0.99
CA VAL A 86 -3.76 -1.29 0.84
C VAL A 86 -2.59 -1.17 1.80
N ALA A 87 -1.63 -0.30 1.48
CA ALA A 87 -0.50 0.00 2.37
C ALA A 87 -0.95 0.54 3.72
N ASP A 88 -0.17 0.29 4.76
CA ASP A 88 -0.46 0.71 6.14
C ASP A 88 0.04 2.13 6.41
N LYS A 89 -0.85 3.11 6.33
CA LYS A 89 -0.54 4.51 6.64
C LYS A 89 -0.13 4.74 8.10
N ALA A 90 -0.46 3.82 9.02
CA ALA A 90 -0.03 3.93 10.41
C ALA A 90 1.47 3.68 10.61
N THR A 91 2.12 3.05 9.65
CA THR A 91 3.55 2.78 9.65
C THR A 91 4.30 3.48 8.51
N ALA A 92 3.66 4.47 7.86
CA ALA A 92 4.24 5.21 6.75
C ALA A 92 5.56 5.90 7.12
N THR A 93 6.58 5.73 6.30
CA THR A 93 7.89 6.36 6.48
C THR A 93 8.42 6.94 5.18
N VAL A 94 9.21 8.00 5.27
CA VAL A 94 9.97 8.51 4.12
C VAL A 94 11.12 7.53 3.85
N SER A 95 10.97 6.72 2.79
CA SER A 95 12.00 5.74 2.40
C SER A 95 13.14 6.36 1.60
N GLY A 96 12.89 7.43 0.83
CA GLY A 96 13.91 8.10 0.03
C GLY A 96 13.57 9.53 -0.37
N ILE A 97 14.62 10.32 -0.59
CA ILE A 97 14.57 11.61 -1.30
C ILE A 97 15.55 11.47 -2.47
N GLU A 98 15.06 11.62 -3.69
CA GLU A 98 15.85 11.62 -4.91
C GLU A 98 15.93 13.04 -5.47
N VAL A 99 17.14 13.48 -5.76
CA VAL A 99 17.42 14.78 -6.41
C VAL A 99 17.61 14.51 -7.90
N ILE A 100 16.69 15.00 -8.72
CA ILE A 100 16.70 14.79 -10.18
C ILE A 100 17.19 16.08 -10.85
N GLY A 101 18.25 15.95 -11.68
CA GLY A 101 18.84 17.07 -12.39
C GLY A 101 19.57 18.04 -11.44
N ASN A 102 20.39 17.53 -10.53
CA ASN A 102 21.21 18.32 -9.63
C ASN A 102 22.10 19.36 -10.39
N TYR A 103 22.51 20.43 -9.73
CA TYR A 103 23.25 21.57 -10.29
C TYR A 103 22.44 22.48 -11.21
N ALA A 104 21.14 22.66 -10.97
CA ALA A 104 20.35 23.67 -11.65
C ALA A 104 20.92 25.08 -11.37
N LEU A 105 20.89 25.95 -12.39
CA LEU A 105 21.40 27.32 -12.25
C LEU A 105 20.58 28.11 -11.22
N ALA A 106 21.28 28.90 -10.40
CA ALA A 106 20.65 29.81 -9.44
C ALA A 106 20.21 31.12 -10.12
N ASP A 107 19.41 31.03 -11.16
CA ASP A 107 18.91 32.15 -11.98
C ASP A 107 17.44 32.52 -11.71
N GLY A 108 16.82 31.82 -10.74
CA GLY A 108 15.41 31.96 -10.41
C GLY A 108 14.44 31.32 -11.41
N LYS A 109 14.95 30.65 -12.46
CA LYS A 109 14.15 30.03 -13.54
C LYS A 109 14.43 28.55 -13.71
N ALA A 110 15.70 28.15 -13.63
CA ALA A 110 16.09 26.74 -13.74
C ALA A 110 15.47 25.94 -12.60
N LYS A 111 14.78 24.84 -12.94
CA LYS A 111 14.07 23.99 -11.98
C LYS A 111 14.91 22.79 -11.58
N GLN A 112 14.97 22.57 -10.27
CA GLN A 112 15.43 21.35 -9.63
C GLN A 112 14.22 20.52 -9.26
N THR A 113 14.25 19.20 -9.45
CA THR A 113 13.16 18.31 -9.08
C THR A 113 13.58 17.41 -7.93
N TYR A 114 12.70 17.28 -6.95
CA TYR A 114 12.83 16.37 -5.81
C TYR A 114 11.68 15.36 -5.80
N LYS A 115 12.02 14.10 -5.63
CA LYS A 115 11.07 13.02 -5.53
C LYS A 115 11.19 12.35 -4.17
N VAL A 116 10.15 12.44 -3.36
CA VAL A 116 10.09 11.84 -2.02
C VAL A 116 9.25 10.58 -2.11
N THR A 117 9.81 9.44 -1.72
CA THR A 117 9.10 8.15 -1.71
C THR A 117 8.71 7.78 -0.29
N VAL A 118 7.47 7.32 -0.13
CA VAL A 118 6.89 6.88 1.14
C VAL A 118 6.51 5.41 1.05
N THR A 119 6.96 4.63 2.03
CA THR A 119 6.61 3.21 2.17
C THR A 119 6.11 2.91 3.58
N ASP A 120 5.36 1.82 3.75
CA ASP A 120 5.00 1.29 5.06
C ASP A 120 6.08 0.35 5.63
N ALA A 121 5.84 -0.21 6.81
CA ALA A 121 6.77 -1.16 7.47
C ALA A 121 7.01 -2.45 6.67
N ASN A 122 6.15 -2.79 5.72
CA ASN A 122 6.26 -3.95 4.85
C ASN A 122 6.80 -3.58 3.44
N ASN A 123 7.31 -2.35 3.26
CA ASN A 123 7.80 -1.78 2.00
C ASN A 123 6.72 -1.61 0.91
N ASN A 124 5.44 -1.58 1.27
CA ASN A 124 4.39 -1.21 0.33
C ASN A 124 4.42 0.30 0.08
N LEU A 125 4.24 0.70 -1.18
CA LEU A 125 4.16 2.11 -1.57
C LEU A 125 2.88 2.73 -0.99
N VAL A 126 3.03 3.83 -0.24
CA VAL A 126 1.92 4.51 0.44
C VAL A 126 1.44 5.69 -0.40
N LYS A 127 0.25 5.56 -0.99
CA LYS A 127 -0.42 6.64 -1.73
C LYS A 127 -1.27 7.53 -0.83
N ASP A 128 -1.66 8.69 -1.34
CA ASP A 128 -2.57 9.63 -0.69
C ASP A 128 -2.08 10.01 0.74
N SER A 129 -0.78 10.21 0.90
CA SER A 129 -0.14 10.70 2.13
C SER A 129 0.52 12.04 1.88
N ASP A 130 0.26 13.00 2.75
CA ASP A 130 0.87 14.33 2.64
C ASP A 130 2.31 14.30 3.13
N VAL A 131 3.20 14.75 2.26
CA VAL A 131 4.63 14.90 2.52
C VAL A 131 4.96 16.38 2.59
N THR A 132 5.62 16.80 3.66
CA THR A 132 6.18 18.14 3.78
C THR A 132 7.68 18.11 3.46
N LEU A 133 8.13 18.97 2.56
CA LEU A 133 9.53 19.16 2.22
C LEU A 133 9.97 20.57 2.64
N THR A 134 11.07 20.64 3.37
CA THR A 134 11.72 21.87 3.76
C THR A 134 13.18 21.89 3.34
N ALA A 135 13.76 23.07 3.17
CA ALA A 135 15.16 23.24 2.79
C ALA A 135 15.87 24.22 3.72
N SER A 136 17.16 23.98 3.94
CA SER A 136 18.05 24.91 4.66
C SER A 136 19.34 25.09 3.84
N PRO A 137 19.72 26.34 3.48
CA PRO A 137 19.04 27.62 3.78
C PRO A 137 17.65 27.73 3.15
N ALA A 138 16.81 28.61 3.71
CA ALA A 138 15.39 28.76 3.31
C ALA A 138 15.22 29.63 2.05
N SER A 139 16.12 29.53 1.06
CA SER A 139 16.09 30.31 -0.18
C SER A 139 15.63 29.51 -1.41
N LEU A 140 15.17 28.26 -1.21
CA LEU A 140 14.49 27.50 -2.24
C LEU A 140 13.01 27.88 -2.31
N ASN A 141 12.54 28.23 -3.51
CA ASN A 141 11.14 28.40 -3.79
C ASN A 141 10.56 27.05 -4.24
N LEU A 142 9.91 26.34 -3.32
CA LEU A 142 9.34 25.00 -3.55
C LEU A 142 7.94 25.08 -4.18
N GLU A 143 7.69 24.28 -5.21
CA GLU A 143 6.38 24.06 -5.84
C GLU A 143 6.03 22.56 -5.82
N PRO A 144 4.88 22.16 -5.29
CA PRO A 144 3.93 22.97 -4.52
C PRO A 144 4.57 23.48 -3.22
N ASN A 145 3.98 24.49 -2.60
CA ASN A 145 4.55 25.25 -1.49
C ASN A 145 4.84 24.38 -0.24
N GLY A 146 5.91 23.58 -0.32
CA GLY A 146 6.42 22.72 0.74
C GLY A 146 5.59 21.49 1.11
N THR A 147 4.42 21.26 0.50
CA THR A 147 3.59 20.08 0.78
C THR A 147 3.03 19.49 -0.50
N ALA A 148 3.17 18.17 -0.68
CA ALA A 148 2.61 17.42 -1.80
C ALA A 148 2.10 16.05 -1.33
N THR A 149 1.03 15.57 -1.96
CA THR A 149 0.44 14.26 -1.67
C THR A 149 1.08 13.18 -2.53
N THR A 150 1.34 12.00 -1.97
CA THR A 150 1.91 10.87 -2.71
C THR A 150 0.93 10.29 -3.72
N ASN A 151 1.43 9.97 -4.91
CA ASN A 151 0.70 9.33 -6.01
C ASN A 151 0.61 7.78 -5.82
N GLU A 152 0.09 7.08 -6.83
CA GLU A 152 -0.04 5.60 -6.83
C GLU A 152 1.30 4.87 -6.65
N GLN A 153 2.43 5.51 -7.00
CA GLN A 153 3.79 4.99 -6.80
C GLN A 153 4.39 5.40 -5.45
N GLY A 154 3.57 5.92 -4.52
CA GLY A 154 4.01 6.38 -3.21
C GLY A 154 4.96 7.58 -3.27
N GLN A 155 4.91 8.39 -4.33
CA GLN A 155 5.85 9.47 -4.59
C GLN A 155 5.18 10.84 -4.51
N ALA A 156 5.76 11.74 -3.72
CA ALA A 156 5.47 13.17 -3.73
C ALA A 156 6.56 13.90 -4.53
N ILE A 157 6.16 14.71 -5.50
CA ILE A 157 7.06 15.41 -6.42
C ILE A 157 7.04 16.90 -6.10
N PHE A 158 8.24 17.46 -5.96
CA PHE A 158 8.46 18.89 -5.76
C PHE A 158 9.40 19.42 -6.85
N THR A 159 9.19 20.65 -7.25
CA THR A 159 10.17 21.41 -8.03
C THR A 159 10.62 22.62 -7.23
N ALA A 160 11.84 23.08 -7.45
CA ALA A 160 12.37 24.25 -6.79
C ALA A 160 13.12 25.14 -7.75
N THR A 161 13.09 26.46 -7.50
CA THR A 161 13.95 27.45 -8.10
C THR A 161 14.66 28.26 -7.01
N THR A 162 15.79 28.85 -7.32
CA THR A 162 16.52 29.74 -6.41
C THR A 162 17.35 30.76 -7.18
N THR A 163 17.65 31.88 -6.53
CA THR A 163 18.65 32.87 -7.00
C THR A 163 19.95 32.81 -6.18
N VAL A 164 20.01 31.88 -5.21
CA VAL A 164 21.16 31.74 -4.29
C VAL A 164 21.86 30.41 -4.57
N ALA A 165 23.09 30.46 -5.04
CA ALA A 165 23.93 29.27 -5.20
C ALA A 165 24.40 28.78 -3.83
N ALA A 166 23.95 27.59 -3.42
CA ALA A 166 24.29 26.97 -2.14
C ALA A 166 24.04 25.46 -2.22
N THR A 167 24.61 24.72 -1.30
CA THR A 167 24.18 23.35 -1.00
C THR A 167 22.97 23.41 -0.05
N TYR A 168 21.89 22.77 -0.43
CA TYR A 168 20.65 22.77 0.34
C TYR A 168 20.46 21.44 1.05
N LYS A 169 20.29 21.50 2.38
CA LYS A 169 19.84 20.36 3.15
C LYS A 169 18.31 20.25 3.05
N LEU A 170 17.83 19.19 2.44
CA LEU A 170 16.41 18.88 2.34
C LEU A 170 15.95 18.05 3.52
N THR A 171 14.78 18.31 4.04
CA THR A 171 14.13 17.51 5.08
C THR A 171 12.71 17.20 4.65
N ALA A 172 12.43 15.91 4.39
CA ALA A 172 11.09 15.42 4.07
C ALA A 172 10.47 14.77 5.31
N GLN A 173 9.19 15.03 5.51
CA GLN A 173 8.39 14.47 6.60
C GLN A 173 7.08 13.90 6.07
N VAL A 174 6.63 12.78 6.65
CA VAL A 174 5.29 12.23 6.49
C VAL A 174 4.69 11.96 7.86
N SER A 175 3.43 12.33 8.05
CA SER A 175 2.67 12.04 9.28
C SER A 175 1.99 10.69 9.17
N GLN A 176 2.18 9.84 10.17
CA GLN A 176 1.46 8.57 10.30
C GLN A 176 0.04 8.81 10.85
N THR A 177 -0.87 7.91 10.59
CA THR A 177 -2.25 8.02 11.10
C THR A 177 -2.35 7.94 12.63
N ASN A 178 -1.32 7.42 13.30
CA ASN A 178 -1.20 7.40 14.76
C ASN A 178 -0.61 8.70 15.35
N GLY A 179 -0.34 9.73 14.52
CA GLY A 179 0.24 11.01 14.93
C GLY A 179 1.75 11.04 15.04
N GLN A 180 2.45 9.93 14.79
CA GLN A 180 3.92 9.92 14.69
C GLN A 180 4.37 10.53 13.36
N VAL A 181 5.59 11.06 13.33
CA VAL A 181 6.18 11.69 12.15
C VAL A 181 7.46 10.96 11.77
N SER A 182 7.56 10.55 10.52
CA SER A 182 8.81 10.05 9.93
C SER A 182 9.53 11.17 9.18
N THR A 183 10.84 11.28 9.38
CA THR A 183 11.68 12.32 8.78
C THR A 183 12.89 11.70 8.10
N LYS A 184 13.26 12.24 6.92
CA LYS A 184 14.49 11.89 6.19
C LYS A 184 15.13 13.15 5.62
N THR A 185 16.46 13.16 5.50
CA THR A 185 17.22 14.28 4.96
C THR A 185 18.03 13.85 3.73
N ALA A 186 18.31 14.81 2.84
CA ALA A 186 19.20 14.68 1.69
C ALA A 186 19.89 16.04 1.44
N GLU A 187 20.93 16.03 0.61
CA GLU A 187 21.61 17.25 0.15
C GLU A 187 21.40 17.45 -1.36
N SER A 188 21.30 18.70 -1.77
CA SER A 188 21.12 19.12 -3.16
C SER A 188 22.01 20.31 -3.53
#